data_e579739243f4465bb18693f7f6b276be
#
_entry.id   e579739243f4465bb18693f7f6b276be
#
_cell.length_a   1.000
_cell.length_b   1.000
_cell.length_c   1.000
_cell.angle_alpha   90.00
_cell.angle_beta   90.00
_cell.angle_gamma   90.00
#
_symmetry.space_group_name_H-M   'P 1'
#
loop_
_entity.id
_entity.type
_entity.pdbx_description
1 polymer ?
#
loop_
_entity_poly.entity_id
_entity_poly.type
_entity_poly.pdbx_seq_one_letter_code
_entity_poly.pdbx_strand_id
1 'polypeptide(L)'
;MTHRADEHYENIAGQYDDVWAHRPEYLSWMSGHSARRLDMVPGGQVADIGAGTGLFLGRLAEEASPDKPILCIDPSQPMLDHLPDDPRLQPIRATAEDVAAGRVVLPYEKLDGILVKETIHHVTDLAQTMQGLADLLVPGGRILVVSLPPRLEYPLFQAALDRFAANHPEPETIAETMRAAGLETEVSYEEYPITVDRDHWIELMGRQWMSVLHSFSDDEIAAGQDEVRRHHPERELQFIDRFAFVLGIRG
;
A
#
# COMPACT_ATOMS: atom_id res chain seq x y z
N MET A 1 12.84 13.11 9.37
CA MET A 1 12.75 12.62 7.96
C MET A 1 11.34 12.73 7.38
N THR A 2 10.36 13.14 8.15
CA THR A 2 8.93 13.24 7.80
C THR A 2 8.57 14.36 6.80
N HIS A 3 9.26 15.49 6.79
CA HIS A 3 8.93 16.64 5.90
C HIS A 3 9.12 16.40 4.38
N ARG A 4 9.99 15.48 3.97
CA ARG A 4 10.23 15.19 2.55
C ARG A 4 9.23 14.20 1.95
N ALA A 5 8.64 13.34 2.77
CA ALA A 5 7.61 12.42 2.31
C ALA A 5 6.28 13.15 2.02
N ASP A 6 5.92 14.11 2.89
CA ASP A 6 4.67 14.87 2.73
C ASP A 6 4.67 15.74 1.45
N GLU A 7 5.80 16.46 1.16
CA GLU A 7 5.96 17.23 -0.08
C GLU A 7 5.95 16.34 -1.35
N HIS A 8 6.36 15.08 -1.20
CA HIS A 8 6.41 14.12 -2.28
C HIS A 8 5.00 13.72 -2.75
N TYR A 9 4.13 13.33 -1.81
CA TYR A 9 2.77 12.92 -2.15
C TYR A 9 1.91 14.05 -2.69
N GLU A 10 2.20 15.31 -2.33
CA GLU A 10 1.55 16.50 -2.87
C GLU A 10 1.78 16.68 -4.37
N ASN A 11 2.97 16.30 -4.87
CA ASN A 11 3.35 16.48 -6.27
C ASN A 11 2.94 15.31 -7.19
N ILE A 12 2.59 14.15 -6.65
CA ILE A 12 2.39 12.92 -7.43
C ILE A 12 0.92 12.60 -7.67
N ALA A 13 -0.01 13.12 -6.88
CA ALA A 13 -1.43 12.80 -6.99
C ALA A 13 -1.99 12.95 -8.42
N GLY A 14 -1.46 13.88 -9.23
CA GLY A 14 -1.84 14.06 -10.64
C GLY A 14 -1.01 13.25 -11.66
N GLN A 15 0.07 12.56 -11.26
CA GLN A 15 0.96 11.82 -12.17
C GLN A 15 0.82 10.30 -12.09
N TYR A 16 0.01 9.81 -11.15
CA TYR A 16 -0.19 8.39 -10.92
C TYR A 16 -1.01 7.70 -12.02
N ASP A 17 -1.73 8.45 -12.86
CA ASP A 17 -2.69 7.91 -13.81
C ASP A 17 -2.07 7.12 -15.00
N ASP A 18 -0.77 7.25 -15.26
CA ASP A 18 -0.11 6.61 -16.40
C ASP A 18 0.57 5.25 -16.07
N VAL A 19 0.48 4.79 -14.82
CA VAL A 19 1.09 3.54 -14.37
C VAL A 19 0.15 2.36 -14.60
N TRP A 20 0.68 1.15 -14.89
CA TRP A 20 -0.14 -0.08 -15.05
C TRP A 20 -1.07 -0.36 -13.87
N ALA A 21 -0.70 0.11 -12.67
CA ALA A 21 -1.49 -0.01 -11.44
C ALA A 21 -2.88 0.64 -11.54
N HIS A 22 -3.11 1.51 -12.54
CA HIS A 22 -4.39 2.19 -12.78
C HIS A 22 -5.28 1.47 -13.80
N ARG A 23 -4.83 0.37 -14.39
CA ARG A 23 -5.68 -0.42 -15.28
C ARG A 23 -6.85 -1.03 -14.50
N PRO A 24 -8.10 -0.94 -14.99
CA PRO A 24 -9.27 -1.44 -14.27
C PRO A 24 -9.18 -2.91 -13.86
N GLU A 25 -8.54 -3.73 -14.69
CA GLU A 25 -8.33 -5.16 -14.41
C GLU A 25 -7.39 -5.37 -13.23
N TYR A 26 -6.31 -4.59 -13.16
CA TYR A 26 -5.36 -4.64 -12.04
C TYR A 26 -6.01 -4.16 -10.73
N LEU A 27 -6.74 -3.04 -10.78
CA LEU A 27 -7.46 -2.52 -9.61
C LEU A 27 -8.50 -3.52 -9.10
N SER A 28 -9.26 -4.12 -10.01
CA SER A 28 -10.25 -5.16 -9.67
C SER A 28 -9.59 -6.41 -9.08
N TRP A 29 -8.45 -6.83 -9.63
CA TRP A 29 -7.66 -7.95 -9.12
C TRP A 29 -7.18 -7.67 -7.69
N MET A 30 -6.49 -6.55 -7.45
CA MET A 30 -5.92 -6.20 -6.15
C MET A 30 -7.01 -6.01 -5.08
N SER A 31 -8.03 -5.19 -5.37
CA SER A 31 -9.13 -4.94 -4.43
C SER A 31 -9.95 -6.21 -4.15
N GLY A 32 -10.13 -7.07 -5.15
CA GLY A 32 -10.81 -8.35 -4.99
C GLY A 32 -10.04 -9.33 -4.10
N HIS A 33 -8.70 -9.39 -4.21
CA HIS A 33 -7.86 -10.20 -3.32
C HIS A 33 -7.89 -9.67 -1.88
N SER A 34 -7.89 -8.35 -1.71
CA SER A 34 -7.96 -7.69 -0.40
C SER A 34 -9.31 -7.93 0.28
N ALA A 35 -10.42 -7.70 -0.42
CA ALA A 35 -11.78 -7.87 0.11
C ALA A 35 -12.04 -9.32 0.55
N ARG A 36 -11.62 -10.31 -0.25
CA ARG A 36 -11.78 -11.74 0.11
C ARG A 36 -11.02 -12.12 1.37
N ARG A 37 -9.78 -11.63 1.56
CA ARG A 37 -8.96 -11.96 2.74
C ARG A 37 -9.45 -11.24 3.99
N LEU A 38 -9.94 -10.02 3.86
CA LEU A 38 -10.60 -9.30 4.95
C LEU A 38 -11.96 -9.93 5.31
N ASP A 39 -12.49 -10.83 4.46
CA ASP A 39 -13.82 -11.43 4.65
C ASP A 39 -14.90 -10.37 4.82
N MET A 40 -14.80 -9.34 3.97
CA MET A 40 -15.71 -8.21 4.07
C MET A 40 -17.15 -8.65 3.87
N VAL A 41 -18.02 -8.17 4.75
CA VAL A 41 -19.45 -8.39 4.71
C VAL A 41 -20.18 -7.06 4.60
N PRO A 42 -21.38 -7.01 4.00
CA PRO A 42 -22.16 -5.80 3.93
C PRO A 42 -22.35 -5.13 5.29
N GLY A 43 -21.97 -3.88 5.40
CA GLY A 43 -22.06 -3.09 6.63
C GLY A 43 -20.96 -3.41 7.68
N GLY A 44 -19.90 -4.11 7.32
CA GLY A 44 -18.71 -4.26 8.16
C GLY A 44 -18.01 -2.90 8.39
N GLN A 45 -17.42 -2.74 9.57
CA GLN A 45 -16.67 -1.54 9.97
C GLN A 45 -15.20 -1.72 9.58
N VAL A 46 -14.75 -1.06 8.52
CA VAL A 46 -13.44 -1.25 7.92
C VAL A 46 -12.65 0.06 7.88
N ALA A 47 -11.36 -0.03 8.13
CA ALA A 47 -10.41 1.06 7.92
C ALA A 47 -9.34 0.66 6.89
N ASP A 48 -8.98 1.59 6.02
CA ASP A 48 -7.80 1.53 5.14
C ASP A 48 -6.75 2.50 5.68
N ILE A 49 -5.63 1.97 6.15
CA ILE A 49 -4.52 2.74 6.72
C ILE A 49 -3.47 3.01 5.65
N GLY A 50 -3.24 4.28 5.33
CA GLY A 50 -2.47 4.72 4.19
C GLY A 50 -3.30 4.62 2.91
N ALA A 51 -4.56 5.08 2.99
CA ALA A 51 -5.52 4.97 1.90
C ALA A 51 -5.12 5.77 0.64
N GLY A 52 -4.27 6.79 0.80
CA GLY A 52 -3.87 7.66 -0.30
C GLY A 52 -5.08 8.27 -1.00
N THR A 53 -5.14 8.11 -2.32
CA THR A 53 -6.27 8.57 -3.16
C THR A 53 -7.44 7.59 -3.20
N GLY A 54 -7.40 6.49 -2.45
CA GLY A 54 -8.46 5.49 -2.44
C GLY A 54 -8.51 4.57 -3.68
N LEU A 55 -7.45 4.56 -4.49
CA LEU A 55 -7.40 3.86 -5.77
C LEU A 55 -7.80 2.38 -5.70
N PHE A 56 -7.47 1.69 -4.61
CA PHE A 56 -7.71 0.25 -4.45
C PHE A 56 -8.98 -0.09 -3.66
N LEU A 57 -9.82 0.89 -3.35
CA LEU A 57 -11.01 0.69 -2.54
C LEU A 57 -12.23 0.15 -3.30
N GLY A 58 -12.17 0.03 -4.63
CA GLY A 58 -13.33 -0.26 -5.47
C GLY A 58 -14.18 -1.42 -4.98
N ARG A 59 -13.61 -2.63 -4.82
CA ARG A 59 -14.35 -3.81 -4.32
C ARG A 59 -14.71 -3.71 -2.84
N LEU A 60 -13.86 -3.07 -2.04
CA LEU A 60 -14.14 -2.85 -0.63
C LEU A 60 -15.35 -1.92 -0.48
N ALA A 61 -15.43 -0.87 -1.29
CA ALA A 61 -16.53 0.08 -1.27
C ALA A 61 -17.87 -0.55 -1.70
N GLU A 62 -17.88 -1.63 -2.47
CA GLU A 62 -19.10 -2.36 -2.83
C GLU A 62 -19.82 -2.96 -1.60
N GLU A 63 -19.05 -3.35 -0.57
CA GLU A 63 -19.56 -3.90 0.68
C GLU A 63 -19.84 -2.83 1.76
N ALA A 64 -19.42 -1.59 1.52
CA ALA A 64 -19.65 -0.47 2.41
C ALA A 64 -21.02 0.21 2.15
N SER A 65 -21.49 1.01 3.13
CA SER A 65 -22.70 1.82 2.99
C SER A 65 -22.43 3.24 3.49
N PRO A 66 -23.27 4.23 3.11
CA PRO A 66 -23.14 5.60 3.63
C PRO A 66 -23.28 5.68 5.15
N ASP A 67 -24.01 4.76 5.79
CA ASP A 67 -24.17 4.72 7.25
C ASP A 67 -22.96 4.04 7.92
N LYS A 68 -22.20 3.25 7.17
CA LYS A 68 -20.97 2.56 7.61
C LYS A 68 -19.91 2.68 6.52
N PRO A 69 -19.34 3.87 6.32
CA PRO A 69 -18.29 4.08 5.34
C PRO A 69 -16.98 3.41 5.75
N ILE A 70 -16.13 3.12 4.75
CA ILE A 70 -14.73 2.76 4.98
C ILE A 70 -14.01 4.01 5.49
N LEU A 71 -13.27 3.87 6.59
CA LEU A 71 -12.41 4.93 7.11
C LEU A 71 -11.12 4.99 6.27
N CYS A 72 -10.99 6.01 5.44
CA CYS A 72 -9.81 6.23 4.59
C CYS A 72 -8.80 7.09 5.36
N ILE A 73 -7.81 6.46 5.96
CA ILE A 73 -6.86 7.09 6.88
C ILE A 73 -5.54 7.33 6.16
N ASP A 74 -5.11 8.59 6.09
CA ASP A 74 -3.82 8.97 5.50
C ASP A 74 -3.28 10.24 6.17
N PRO A 75 -1.96 10.39 6.39
CA PRO A 75 -1.40 11.62 6.95
C PRO A 75 -1.43 12.79 5.97
N SER A 76 -1.49 12.53 4.66
CA SER A 76 -1.46 13.54 3.60
C SER A 76 -2.87 14.04 3.29
N GLN A 77 -3.19 15.28 3.66
CA GLN A 77 -4.46 15.89 3.28
C GLN A 77 -4.65 15.99 1.76
N PRO A 78 -3.63 16.37 0.96
CA PRO A 78 -3.76 16.37 -0.50
C PRO A 78 -4.15 15.01 -1.09
N MET A 79 -3.64 13.89 -0.53
CA MET A 79 -4.06 12.56 -0.96
C MET A 79 -5.54 12.31 -0.65
N LEU A 80 -6.00 12.64 0.54
CA LEU A 80 -7.40 12.49 0.94
C LEU A 80 -8.34 13.37 0.11
N ASP A 81 -7.89 14.54 -0.35
CA ASP A 81 -8.66 15.45 -1.19
C ASP A 81 -8.91 14.87 -2.62
N HIS A 82 -8.16 13.82 -3.01
CA HIS A 82 -8.35 13.09 -4.26
C HIS A 82 -9.20 11.82 -4.10
N LEU A 83 -9.68 11.51 -2.90
CA LEU A 83 -10.64 10.42 -2.74
C LEU A 83 -11.87 10.64 -3.64
N PRO A 84 -12.45 9.58 -4.22
CA PRO A 84 -13.71 9.68 -4.94
C PRO A 84 -14.79 10.35 -4.07
N ASP A 85 -15.63 11.21 -4.68
CA ASP A 85 -16.82 11.75 -4.03
C ASP A 85 -17.89 10.66 -3.87
N ASP A 86 -17.65 9.79 -2.89
CA ASP A 86 -18.47 8.63 -2.57
C ASP A 86 -18.80 8.63 -1.07
N PRO A 87 -20.09 8.70 -0.68
CA PRO A 87 -20.49 8.72 0.72
C PRO A 87 -20.13 7.44 1.50
N ARG A 88 -19.67 6.39 0.82
CA ARG A 88 -19.16 5.16 1.42
C ARG A 88 -17.68 5.26 1.82
N LEU A 89 -17.02 6.38 1.56
CA LEU A 89 -15.61 6.64 1.92
C LEU A 89 -15.56 7.83 2.86
N GLN A 90 -14.93 7.66 4.01
CA GLN A 90 -14.78 8.72 5.00
C GLN A 90 -13.31 9.07 5.22
N PRO A 91 -12.83 10.23 4.77
CA PRO A 91 -11.45 10.65 4.99
C PRO A 91 -11.17 10.96 6.45
N ILE A 92 -10.01 10.51 6.95
CA ILE A 92 -9.50 10.83 8.28
C ILE A 92 -8.00 11.10 8.18
N ARG A 93 -7.59 12.32 8.50
CA ARG A 93 -6.18 12.68 8.49
C ARG A 93 -5.47 12.17 9.75
N ALA A 94 -4.66 11.11 9.61
CA ALA A 94 -3.89 10.52 10.70
C ALA A 94 -2.79 9.59 10.17
N THR A 95 -1.77 9.34 10.97
CA THR A 95 -0.80 8.25 10.73
C THR A 95 -1.31 6.92 11.31
N ALA A 96 -0.71 5.80 10.88
CA ALA A 96 -0.97 4.49 11.47
C ALA A 96 -0.70 4.49 12.99
N GLU A 97 0.39 5.14 13.40
CA GLU A 97 0.77 5.28 14.80
C GLU A 97 -0.22 6.14 15.61
N ASP A 98 -0.84 7.16 15.00
CA ASP A 98 -1.87 7.98 15.68
C ASP A 98 -3.11 7.15 15.95
N VAL A 99 -3.53 6.35 14.98
CA VAL A 99 -4.66 5.44 15.12
C VAL A 99 -4.37 4.37 16.17
N ALA A 100 -3.24 3.69 16.07
CA ALA A 100 -2.83 2.64 17.00
C ALA A 100 -2.69 3.13 18.45
N ALA A 101 -2.23 4.36 18.64
CA ALA A 101 -2.08 4.95 19.96
C ALA A 101 -3.37 5.62 20.51
N GLY A 102 -4.48 5.57 19.76
CA GLY A 102 -5.74 6.22 20.16
C GLY A 102 -5.65 7.76 20.22
N ARG A 103 -4.70 8.37 19.50
CA ARG A 103 -4.58 9.83 19.40
C ARG A 103 -5.64 10.46 18.51
N VAL A 104 -6.28 9.65 17.69
CA VAL A 104 -7.39 10.03 16.82
C VAL A 104 -8.64 9.26 17.23
N VAL A 105 -9.76 9.96 17.38
CA VAL A 105 -11.05 9.32 17.66
C VAL A 105 -11.65 8.85 16.35
N LEU A 106 -11.78 7.52 16.22
CA LEU A 106 -12.46 6.92 15.08
C LEU A 106 -13.98 6.92 15.31
N PRO A 107 -14.79 6.99 14.24
CA PRO A 107 -16.25 6.84 14.35
C PRO A 107 -16.69 5.48 14.89
N TYR A 108 -15.84 4.45 14.77
CA TYR A 108 -16.08 3.10 15.24
C TYR A 108 -15.19 2.79 16.44
N GLU A 109 -15.76 2.23 17.51
CA GLU A 109 -15.01 1.78 18.68
C GLU A 109 -14.17 0.54 18.36
N LYS A 110 -14.70 -0.32 17.48
CA LYS A 110 -14.05 -1.54 17.01
C LYS A 110 -14.21 -1.67 15.50
N LEU A 111 -13.34 -2.47 14.89
CA LEU A 111 -13.28 -2.71 13.46
C LEU A 111 -13.40 -4.20 13.15
N ASP A 112 -14.12 -4.52 12.09
CA ASP A 112 -14.20 -5.87 11.53
C ASP A 112 -12.98 -6.14 10.63
N GLY A 113 -12.46 -5.10 9.97
CA GLY A 113 -11.30 -5.21 9.08
C GLY A 113 -10.40 -3.97 9.06
N ILE A 114 -9.11 -4.22 8.93
CA ILE A 114 -8.10 -3.17 8.70
C ILE A 114 -7.27 -3.58 7.48
N LEU A 115 -7.24 -2.74 6.46
CA LEU A 115 -6.31 -2.85 5.33
C LEU A 115 -5.11 -1.94 5.59
N VAL A 116 -3.90 -2.44 5.29
CA VAL A 116 -2.66 -1.66 5.26
C VAL A 116 -1.93 -2.01 3.97
N LYS A 117 -2.13 -1.22 2.91
CA LYS A 117 -1.54 -1.53 1.60
C LYS A 117 -0.44 -0.54 1.25
N GLU A 118 0.76 -1.07 0.95
CA GLU A 118 1.96 -0.28 0.56
C GLU A 118 2.27 0.89 1.53
N THR A 119 2.00 0.68 2.81
CA THR A 119 2.15 1.70 3.86
C THR A 119 3.04 1.23 5.00
N ILE A 120 3.12 -0.09 5.22
CA ILE A 120 3.79 -0.68 6.38
C ILE A 120 5.26 -0.26 6.54
N HIS A 121 5.95 -0.01 5.42
CA HIS A 121 7.35 0.41 5.39
C HIS A 121 7.57 1.87 5.86
N HIS A 122 6.49 2.65 6.04
CA HIS A 122 6.53 3.99 6.63
C HIS A 122 6.36 3.99 8.15
N VAL A 123 5.92 2.87 8.72
CA VAL A 123 5.70 2.74 10.17
C VAL A 123 7.03 2.65 10.91
N THR A 124 7.24 3.56 11.87
CA THR A 124 8.50 3.66 12.62
C THR A 124 8.62 2.59 13.71
N ASP A 125 7.55 2.37 14.48
CA ASP A 125 7.45 1.34 15.52
C ASP A 125 6.39 0.31 15.11
N LEU A 126 6.83 -0.68 14.33
CA LEU A 126 5.93 -1.70 13.80
C LEU A 126 5.25 -2.51 14.92
N ALA A 127 5.99 -2.83 15.99
CA ALA A 127 5.46 -3.65 17.08
C ALA A 127 4.36 -2.92 17.86
N GLN A 128 4.61 -1.67 18.24
CA GLN A 128 3.63 -0.87 18.97
C GLN A 128 2.41 -0.55 18.09
N THR A 129 2.64 -0.21 16.83
CA THR A 129 1.55 0.10 15.89
C THR A 129 0.70 -1.13 15.64
N MET A 130 1.29 -2.28 15.39
CA MET A 130 0.55 -3.52 15.15
C MET A 130 -0.27 -3.94 16.39
N GLN A 131 0.28 -3.79 17.60
CA GLN A 131 -0.46 -4.06 18.82
C GLN A 131 -1.69 -3.16 18.94
N GLY A 132 -1.53 -1.84 18.73
CA GLY A 132 -2.65 -0.90 18.82
C GLY A 132 -3.72 -1.15 17.74
N LEU A 133 -3.33 -1.48 16.51
CA LEU A 133 -4.27 -1.84 15.46
C LEU A 133 -5.00 -3.16 15.78
N ALA A 134 -4.30 -4.17 16.30
CA ALA A 134 -4.91 -5.42 16.74
C ALA A 134 -5.94 -5.20 17.85
N ASP A 135 -5.68 -4.27 18.77
CA ASP A 135 -6.59 -3.93 19.86
C ASP A 135 -7.89 -3.27 19.37
N LEU A 136 -7.89 -2.68 18.17
CA LEU A 136 -9.11 -2.13 17.56
C LEU A 136 -10.03 -3.19 16.96
N LEU A 137 -9.55 -4.42 16.72
CA LEU A 137 -10.37 -5.44 16.09
C LEU A 137 -11.42 -6.01 17.05
N VAL A 138 -12.57 -6.41 16.49
CA VAL A 138 -13.52 -7.32 17.15
C VAL A 138 -12.93 -8.75 17.19
N PRO A 139 -13.45 -9.67 18.05
CA PRO A 139 -13.15 -11.10 17.90
C PRO A 139 -13.52 -11.57 16.50
N GLY A 140 -12.62 -12.29 15.83
CA GLY A 140 -12.74 -12.68 14.42
C GLY A 140 -12.38 -11.57 13.42
N GLY A 141 -12.16 -10.34 13.87
CA GLY A 141 -11.72 -9.23 13.03
C GLY A 141 -10.35 -9.45 12.44
N ARG A 142 -10.05 -8.80 11.31
CA ARG A 142 -8.88 -9.09 10.47
C ARG A 142 -8.04 -7.87 10.18
N ILE A 143 -6.71 -8.03 10.20
CA ILE A 143 -5.76 -7.08 9.61
C ILE A 143 -5.15 -7.73 8.38
N LEU A 144 -5.16 -7.04 7.27
CA LEU A 144 -4.47 -7.44 6.05
C LEU A 144 -3.40 -6.41 5.71
N VAL A 145 -2.13 -6.83 5.75
CA VAL A 145 -1.03 -6.05 5.18
C VAL A 145 -0.73 -6.58 3.79
N VAL A 146 -0.75 -5.68 2.81
CA VAL A 146 -0.39 -5.97 1.41
C VAL A 146 0.82 -5.13 1.06
N SER A 147 1.93 -5.77 0.73
CA SER A 147 3.16 -5.07 0.38
C SER A 147 3.99 -5.82 -0.65
N LEU A 148 4.78 -5.06 -1.40
CA LEU A 148 5.84 -5.65 -2.22
C LEU A 148 6.90 -6.28 -1.30
N PRO A 149 7.37 -7.50 -1.59
CA PRO A 149 8.46 -8.12 -0.84
C PRO A 149 9.78 -7.36 -1.11
N PRO A 150 10.78 -7.44 -0.22
CA PRO A 150 12.05 -6.75 -0.41
C PRO A 150 12.76 -7.08 -1.72
N ARG A 151 12.58 -8.29 -2.23
CA ARG A 151 13.14 -8.71 -3.52
C ARG A 151 12.13 -8.48 -4.64
N LEU A 152 12.35 -7.40 -5.38
CA LEU A 152 11.56 -7.06 -6.56
C LEU A 152 12.16 -7.69 -7.82
N GLU A 153 11.29 -8.17 -8.71
CA GLU A 153 11.62 -8.60 -10.07
C GLU A 153 11.40 -7.47 -11.10
N TYR A 154 11.34 -6.22 -10.66
CA TYR A 154 11.13 -5.08 -11.53
C TYR A 154 12.40 -4.73 -12.29
N PRO A 155 12.30 -4.33 -13.56
CA PRO A 155 13.43 -3.89 -14.36
C PRO A 155 13.92 -2.49 -13.93
N LEU A 156 14.46 -2.39 -12.71
CA LEU A 156 15.09 -1.23 -12.13
C LEU A 156 16.62 -1.39 -12.12
N PHE A 157 17.33 -0.27 -11.96
CA PHE A 157 18.77 -0.32 -11.77
C PHE A 157 19.13 -0.90 -10.38
N GLN A 158 20.29 -1.55 -10.28
CA GLN A 158 20.64 -2.35 -9.10
C GLN A 158 20.61 -1.55 -7.79
N ALA A 159 21.10 -0.32 -7.80
CA ALA A 159 21.11 0.51 -6.58
C ALA A 159 19.69 0.83 -6.07
N ALA A 160 18.69 0.94 -6.96
CA ALA A 160 17.29 1.12 -6.55
C ALA A 160 16.72 -0.16 -5.94
N LEU A 161 17.01 -1.33 -6.53
CA LEU A 161 16.61 -2.62 -5.98
C LEU A 161 17.21 -2.86 -4.60
N ASP A 162 18.50 -2.59 -4.43
CA ASP A 162 19.21 -2.74 -3.15
C ASP A 162 18.62 -1.81 -2.06
N ARG A 163 18.32 -0.57 -2.44
CA ARG A 163 17.72 0.41 -1.52
C ARG A 163 16.28 0.05 -1.16
N PHE A 164 15.51 -0.44 -2.13
CA PHE A 164 14.17 -0.93 -1.88
C PHE A 164 14.21 -2.08 -0.87
N ALA A 165 15.05 -3.08 -1.12
CA ALA A 165 15.22 -4.24 -0.24
C ALA A 165 15.60 -3.84 1.20
N ALA A 166 16.47 -2.82 1.36
CA ALA A 166 16.91 -2.35 2.67
C ALA A 166 15.79 -1.62 3.47
N ASN A 167 14.78 -1.09 2.79
CA ASN A 167 13.73 -0.27 3.41
C ASN A 167 12.41 -1.01 3.62
N HIS A 168 12.23 -2.20 3.04
CA HIS A 168 11.00 -2.96 3.14
C HIS A 168 11.14 -4.15 4.10
N PRO A 169 10.21 -4.32 5.04
CA PRO A 169 10.24 -5.47 5.95
C PRO A 169 9.93 -6.76 5.19
N GLU A 170 10.56 -7.86 5.61
CA GLU A 170 10.18 -9.19 5.13
C GLU A 170 8.74 -9.51 5.59
N PRO A 171 7.91 -10.15 4.75
CA PRO A 171 6.55 -10.52 5.10
C PRO A 171 6.44 -11.37 6.37
N GLU A 172 7.42 -12.24 6.60
CA GLU A 172 7.51 -13.06 7.81
C GLU A 172 7.74 -12.21 9.06
N THR A 173 8.51 -11.11 8.98
CA THR A 173 8.69 -10.17 10.08
C THR A 173 7.38 -9.47 10.44
N ILE A 174 6.58 -9.10 9.44
CA ILE A 174 5.24 -8.55 9.65
C ILE A 174 4.35 -9.58 10.35
N ALA A 175 4.34 -10.83 9.87
CA ALA A 175 3.57 -11.92 10.45
C ALA A 175 4.00 -12.23 11.90
N GLU A 176 5.31 -12.22 12.20
CA GLU A 176 5.84 -12.39 13.55
C GLU A 176 5.36 -11.26 14.47
N THR A 177 5.34 -10.02 13.97
CA THR A 177 4.86 -8.87 14.75
C THR A 177 3.35 -8.98 15.01
N MET A 178 2.56 -9.44 14.03
CA MET A 178 1.13 -9.71 14.21
C MET A 178 0.89 -10.83 15.25
N ARG A 179 1.68 -11.92 15.20
CA ARG A 179 1.60 -13.00 16.20
C ARG A 179 1.92 -12.51 17.61
N ALA A 180 2.93 -11.65 17.74
CA ALA A 180 3.27 -11.02 19.01
C ALA A 180 2.13 -10.12 19.54
N ALA A 181 1.32 -9.53 18.65
CA ALA A 181 0.11 -8.78 18.99
C ALA A 181 -1.13 -9.68 19.23
N GLY A 182 -0.96 -11.01 19.28
CA GLY A 182 -2.03 -11.96 19.61
C GLY A 182 -2.94 -12.35 18.43
N LEU A 183 -2.48 -12.16 17.20
CA LEU A 183 -3.23 -12.55 16.01
C LEU A 183 -2.76 -13.92 15.48
N GLU A 184 -3.68 -14.72 14.98
CA GLU A 184 -3.36 -15.86 14.12
C GLU A 184 -2.97 -15.35 12.73
N THR A 185 -1.87 -15.86 12.15
CA THR A 185 -1.33 -15.27 10.92
C THR A 185 -1.17 -16.26 9.78
N GLU A 186 -1.40 -15.75 8.56
CA GLU A 186 -1.12 -16.43 7.30
C GLU A 186 -0.34 -15.49 6.38
N VAL A 187 0.70 -16.02 5.70
CA VAL A 187 1.43 -15.32 4.64
C VAL A 187 1.15 -16.01 3.32
N SER A 188 0.71 -15.25 2.34
CA SER A 188 0.47 -15.75 0.99
C SER A 188 0.96 -14.72 -0.04
N TYR A 189 1.10 -15.17 -1.30
CA TYR A 189 1.57 -14.31 -2.38
C TYR A 189 0.59 -14.38 -3.55
N GLU A 190 0.42 -13.23 -4.19
CA GLU A 190 -0.34 -13.12 -5.44
C GLU A 190 0.53 -12.46 -6.49
N GLU A 191 0.40 -12.91 -7.72
CA GLU A 191 1.22 -12.50 -8.83
C GLU A 191 0.34 -11.95 -9.96
N TYR A 192 0.76 -10.81 -10.50
CA TYR A 192 0.13 -10.21 -11.67
C TYR A 192 1.17 -9.97 -12.77
N PRO A 193 1.00 -10.55 -13.97
CA PRO A 193 1.95 -10.36 -15.06
C PRO A 193 1.83 -8.94 -15.64
N ILE A 194 2.97 -8.26 -15.74
CA ILE A 194 3.07 -6.92 -16.32
C ILE A 194 3.81 -7.02 -17.65
N THR A 195 3.26 -6.33 -18.65
CA THR A 195 3.94 -6.03 -19.91
C THR A 195 3.87 -4.52 -20.14
N VAL A 196 5.01 -3.89 -20.35
CA VAL A 196 5.13 -2.45 -20.55
C VAL A 196 6.17 -2.14 -21.63
N ASP A 197 5.95 -1.07 -22.41
CA ASP A 197 6.97 -0.56 -23.34
C ASP A 197 8.18 -0.06 -22.53
N ARG A 198 9.39 -0.49 -22.93
CA ARG A 198 10.64 -0.16 -22.22
C ARG A 198 10.89 1.35 -22.13
N ASP A 199 10.63 2.09 -23.17
CA ASP A 199 10.95 3.51 -23.20
C ASP A 199 9.98 4.28 -22.32
N HIS A 200 8.70 3.85 -22.27
CA HIS A 200 7.73 4.36 -21.30
C HIS A 200 8.11 4.02 -19.85
N TRP A 201 8.58 2.80 -19.58
CA TRP A 201 9.08 2.41 -18.25
C TRP A 201 10.24 3.29 -17.80
N ILE A 202 11.19 3.56 -18.70
CA ILE A 202 12.33 4.42 -18.43
C ILE A 202 11.89 5.88 -18.18
N GLU A 203 10.85 6.35 -18.89
CA GLU A 203 10.26 7.66 -18.62
C GLU A 203 9.63 7.72 -17.23
N LEU A 204 8.88 6.70 -16.82
CA LEU A 204 8.33 6.58 -15.46
C LEU A 204 9.44 6.62 -14.39
N MET A 205 10.57 5.94 -14.62
CA MET A 205 11.72 6.04 -13.72
C MET A 205 12.22 7.47 -13.59
N GLY A 206 12.30 8.22 -14.70
CA GLY A 206 12.68 9.64 -14.70
C GLY A 206 11.68 10.53 -13.93
N ARG A 207 10.41 10.17 -13.93
CA ARG A 207 9.37 10.81 -13.11
C ARG A 207 9.36 10.34 -11.66
N GLN A 208 10.26 9.41 -11.30
CA GLN A 208 10.42 8.89 -9.94
C GLN A 208 9.09 8.32 -9.36
N TRP A 209 8.35 7.54 -10.14
CA TRP A 209 7.02 7.02 -9.80
C TRP A 209 6.97 6.11 -8.54
N MET A 210 8.09 5.49 -8.16
CA MET A 210 8.23 4.76 -6.88
C MET A 210 8.92 5.63 -5.83
N SER A 211 8.46 5.56 -4.58
CA SER A 211 9.03 6.30 -3.45
C SER A 211 10.54 6.08 -3.26
N VAL A 212 11.04 4.88 -3.54
CA VAL A 212 12.49 4.58 -3.45
C VAL A 212 13.32 5.43 -4.42
N LEU A 213 12.78 5.79 -5.58
CA LEU A 213 13.49 6.56 -6.61
C LEU A 213 13.77 8.01 -6.16
N HIS A 214 12.95 8.56 -5.26
CA HIS A 214 13.19 9.90 -4.70
C HIS A 214 14.41 10.00 -3.80
N SER A 215 15.00 8.88 -3.44
CA SER A 215 16.24 8.85 -2.68
C SER A 215 17.50 9.03 -3.54
N PHE A 216 17.34 9.15 -4.86
CA PHE A 216 18.41 9.32 -5.83
C PHE A 216 18.36 10.73 -6.45
N SER A 217 19.52 11.26 -6.79
CA SER A 217 19.65 12.51 -7.57
C SER A 217 19.26 12.27 -9.04
N ASP A 218 18.99 13.37 -9.77
CA ASP A 218 18.67 13.31 -11.19
C ASP A 218 19.78 12.63 -12.02
N ASP A 219 21.05 12.86 -11.66
CA ASP A 219 22.21 12.22 -12.32
C ASP A 219 22.23 10.70 -12.06
N GLU A 220 21.92 10.27 -10.83
CA GLU A 220 21.83 8.85 -10.49
C GLU A 220 20.64 8.18 -11.19
N ILE A 221 19.51 8.86 -11.29
CA ILE A 221 18.35 8.38 -12.05
C ILE A 221 18.71 8.24 -13.53
N ALA A 222 19.37 9.24 -14.14
CA ALA A 222 19.78 9.18 -15.54
C ALA A 222 20.75 8.01 -15.79
N ALA A 223 21.73 7.81 -14.90
CA ALA A 223 22.64 6.66 -14.96
C ALA A 223 21.91 5.32 -14.82
N GLY A 224 20.90 5.26 -13.92
CA GLY A 224 20.05 4.10 -13.73
C GLY A 224 19.17 3.79 -14.96
N GLN A 225 18.63 4.81 -15.61
CA GLN A 225 17.91 4.65 -16.88
C GLN A 225 18.82 4.06 -17.99
N ASP A 226 20.08 4.49 -18.05
CA ASP A 226 21.05 3.92 -19.01
C ASP A 226 21.46 2.50 -18.64
N GLU A 227 21.49 2.15 -17.35
CA GLU A 227 21.70 0.78 -16.90
C GLU A 227 20.57 -0.12 -17.36
N VAL A 228 19.31 0.28 -17.15
CA VAL A 228 18.12 -0.47 -17.59
C VAL A 228 18.12 -0.63 -19.11
N ARG A 229 18.42 0.41 -19.89
CA ARG A 229 18.51 0.30 -21.36
C ARG A 229 19.54 -0.73 -21.82
N ARG A 230 20.67 -0.84 -21.12
CA ARG A 230 21.73 -1.80 -21.46
C ARG A 230 21.37 -3.24 -21.11
N HIS A 231 20.70 -3.44 -19.97
CA HIS A 231 20.32 -4.78 -19.50
C HIS A 231 19.07 -5.32 -20.18
N HIS A 232 18.20 -4.43 -20.66
CA HIS A 232 16.93 -4.75 -21.32
C HIS A 232 16.89 -4.14 -22.72
N PRO A 233 17.54 -4.80 -23.72
CA PRO A 233 17.53 -4.31 -25.11
C PRO A 233 16.17 -4.50 -25.79
N GLU A 234 15.27 -5.30 -25.22
CA GLU A 234 13.94 -5.58 -25.73
C GLU A 234 13.08 -4.32 -25.71
N ARG A 235 12.14 -4.22 -26.66
CA ARG A 235 11.19 -3.11 -26.69
C ARG A 235 10.12 -3.23 -25.59
N GLU A 236 9.72 -4.46 -25.29
CA GLU A 236 8.74 -4.76 -24.25
C GLU A 236 9.42 -5.42 -23.07
N LEU A 237 9.18 -4.88 -21.88
CA LEU A 237 9.59 -5.47 -20.61
C LEU A 237 8.45 -6.33 -20.08
N GLN A 238 8.79 -7.53 -19.64
CA GLN A 238 7.86 -8.46 -18.99
C GLN A 238 8.40 -8.79 -17.61
N PHE A 239 7.59 -8.61 -16.59
CA PHE A 239 7.93 -8.95 -15.21
C PHE A 239 6.68 -9.29 -14.41
N ILE A 240 6.89 -9.79 -13.21
CA ILE A 240 5.81 -10.16 -12.30
C ILE A 240 5.70 -9.11 -11.21
N ASP A 241 4.50 -8.56 -11.06
CA ASP A 241 4.12 -7.75 -9.91
C ASP A 241 3.62 -8.70 -8.81
N ARG A 242 4.53 -9.03 -7.89
CA ARG A 242 4.29 -10.02 -6.84
C ARG A 242 4.09 -9.33 -5.50
N PHE A 243 2.90 -9.48 -4.92
CA PHE A 243 2.58 -8.96 -3.60
C PHE A 243 2.55 -10.05 -2.54
N ALA A 244 3.06 -9.72 -1.37
CA ALA A 244 2.83 -10.46 -0.15
C ALA A 244 1.53 -9.97 0.50
N PHE A 245 0.69 -10.92 0.90
CA PHE A 245 -0.52 -10.71 1.67
C PHE A 245 -0.32 -11.36 3.04
N VAL A 246 -0.15 -10.53 4.05
CA VAL A 246 0.02 -10.97 5.43
C VAL A 246 -1.28 -10.73 6.17
N LEU A 247 -2.00 -11.80 6.44
CA LEU A 247 -3.29 -11.77 7.14
C LEU A 247 -3.08 -12.07 8.62
N GLY A 248 -3.67 -11.25 9.49
CA GLY A 248 -3.78 -11.49 10.92
C GLY A 248 -5.25 -11.55 11.34
N ILE A 249 -5.64 -12.55 12.13
CA ILE A 249 -7.01 -12.76 12.61
C ILE A 249 -7.02 -12.72 14.12
N ARG A 250 -7.92 -11.92 14.70
CA ARG A 250 -8.11 -11.86 16.15
C ARG A 250 -8.95 -13.05 16.62
N GLY A 251 -8.42 -13.81 17.57
CA GLY A 251 -9.12 -14.90 18.22
C GLY A 251 -10.31 -14.46 19.11
#